data_9b8484c7c57170e9ed7a4ce4085f9919
#
_entry.id   9b8484c7c57170e9ed7a4ce4085f9919
#
_cell.length_a   1.000
_cell.length_b   1.000
_cell.length_c   1.000
_cell.angle_alpha   90.00
_cell.angle_beta   90.00
_cell.angle_gamma   90.00
#
_symmetry.space_group_name_H-M   'P 1'
#
loop_
_entity.id
_entity.type
_entity.pdbx_description
1 polymer ?
#
loop_
_entity_poly.entity_id
_entity_poly.type
_entity_poly.pdbx_seq_one_letter_code
_entity_poly.pdbx_strand_id
1 'polypeptide(L)'
;AHILLGMLNKRTHVPRATAEGLEVSDLSVAYDGPAVLSDVSLDVAAGEIVALLGPSGCGKTTLLRTIAGLERQQAGTVRLGGRILDDGTTFVPPERRRIGMVFQDGALFPHLDVGQNVAYGLPRAERRSSRVTDTLELVGLADMVDRMPGSLSGGQQQRVALARALAPRPGVLLLDEPFSSLDTSLRVQVRNEIHHLLLELGVTTPLVHPAHAQAFVLADRVAVLPVPLPIHTASPA
;
A
#
# COMPACT_ATOMS: atom_id res chain seq x y z
N ALA A 1 -13.82 0.54 -21.68
CA ALA A 1 -13.20 -0.79 -21.85
C ALA A 1 -12.24 -0.86 -23.05
N HIS A 2 -12.52 -0.14 -24.17
CA HIS A 2 -11.69 -0.21 -25.37
C HIS A 2 -10.41 0.65 -25.34
N ILE A 3 -10.31 1.64 -24.48
CA ILE A 3 -9.16 2.57 -24.47
C ILE A 3 -7.93 1.94 -23.78
N LEU A 4 -8.11 1.17 -22.71
CA LEU A 4 -7.00 0.52 -22.01
C LEU A 4 -6.44 -0.69 -22.76
N LEU A 5 -7.30 -1.46 -23.48
CA LEU A 5 -6.86 -2.61 -24.27
C LEU A 5 -5.96 -2.21 -25.46
N GLY A 6 -6.12 -0.98 -25.98
CA GLY A 6 -5.28 -0.43 -27.04
C GLY A 6 -3.91 0.09 -26.57
N MET A 7 -3.75 0.42 -25.30
CA MET A 7 -2.49 0.89 -24.71
C MET A 7 -1.55 -0.24 -24.26
N LEU A 8 -2.11 -1.41 -23.95
CA LEU A 8 -1.34 -2.61 -23.53
C LEU A 8 -0.46 -3.22 -24.63
N ASN A 9 -0.59 -2.77 -25.87
CA ASN A 9 0.20 -3.32 -26.99
C ASN A 9 1.52 -2.58 -27.28
N LYS A 10 1.83 -1.50 -26.56
CA LYS A 10 3.18 -0.94 -26.50
C LYS A 10 3.86 -1.54 -25.28
N ARG A 11 4.67 -2.57 -25.48
CA ARG A 11 5.57 -3.14 -24.49
C ARG A 11 6.53 -2.07 -23.97
N THR A 12 6.05 -1.21 -23.08
CA THR A 12 6.91 -0.46 -22.17
C THR A 12 7.56 -1.51 -21.29
N HIS A 13 8.83 -1.75 -21.50
CA HIS A 13 9.63 -2.71 -20.75
C HIS A 13 9.86 -2.12 -19.34
N VAL A 14 8.80 -2.10 -18.52
CA VAL A 14 8.95 -1.75 -17.11
C VAL A 14 9.59 -2.96 -16.44
N PRO A 15 10.81 -2.81 -15.91
CA PRO A 15 11.42 -3.90 -15.17
C PRO A 15 10.49 -4.27 -14.01
N ARG A 16 10.10 -5.54 -13.94
CA ARG A 16 9.31 -6.07 -12.81
C ARG A 16 9.96 -5.64 -11.50
N ALA A 17 9.15 -5.17 -10.55
CA ALA A 17 9.60 -5.00 -9.18
C ALA A 17 10.22 -6.32 -8.72
N THR A 18 11.33 -6.27 -8.00
CA THR A 18 11.83 -7.47 -7.33
C THR A 18 10.91 -7.70 -6.15
N ALA A 19 9.85 -8.48 -6.36
CA ALA A 19 8.90 -8.82 -5.31
C ALA A 19 9.65 -9.54 -4.18
N GLU A 20 9.39 -9.12 -2.96
CA GLU A 20 9.98 -9.72 -1.77
C GLU A 20 8.84 -10.23 -0.86
N GLY A 21 9.02 -11.40 -0.25
CA GLY A 21 8.09 -11.92 0.74
C GLY A 21 8.11 -11.03 1.99
N LEU A 22 6.94 -10.80 2.58
CA LEU A 22 6.75 -10.05 3.83
C LEU A 22 6.37 -11.03 4.94
N GLU A 23 7.11 -11.01 6.04
CA GLU A 23 6.83 -11.80 7.24
C GLU A 23 6.65 -10.87 8.44
N VAL A 24 5.56 -11.05 9.15
CA VAL A 24 5.25 -10.39 10.42
C VAL A 24 4.98 -11.48 11.44
N SER A 25 5.70 -11.49 12.57
CA SER A 25 5.57 -12.51 13.60
C SER A 25 5.32 -11.86 14.95
N ASP A 26 4.24 -12.28 15.63
CA ASP A 26 3.88 -11.95 17.01
C ASP A 26 3.88 -10.43 17.31
N LEU A 27 3.44 -9.65 16.30
CA LEU A 27 3.47 -8.20 16.36
C LEU A 27 2.47 -7.65 17.36
N SER A 28 2.96 -6.88 18.32
CA SER A 28 2.14 -6.17 19.29
C SER A 28 2.44 -4.68 19.27
N VAL A 29 1.38 -3.88 19.26
CA VAL A 29 1.45 -2.41 19.23
C VAL A 29 0.45 -1.84 20.20
N ALA A 30 0.89 -0.94 21.09
CA ALA A 30 0.04 -0.12 21.92
C ALA A 30 0.52 1.33 21.89
N TYR A 31 -0.41 2.23 22.10
CA TYR A 31 -0.13 3.64 22.43
C TYR A 31 -0.26 3.83 23.94
N ASP A 32 -0.63 5.00 24.41
CA ASP A 32 -0.81 5.26 25.85
C ASP A 32 -2.06 4.56 26.45
N GLY A 33 -2.30 3.29 26.12
CA GLY A 33 -3.49 2.56 26.53
C GLY A 33 -3.45 1.07 26.17
N PRO A 34 -4.61 0.43 26.04
CA PRO A 34 -4.71 -0.98 25.64
C PRO A 34 -4.02 -1.25 24.30
N ALA A 35 -3.53 -2.46 24.13
CA ALA A 35 -2.91 -2.89 22.88
C ALA A 35 -3.91 -2.77 21.72
N VAL A 36 -3.49 -2.14 20.63
CA VAL A 36 -4.24 -2.04 19.37
C VAL A 36 -4.03 -3.30 18.54
N LEU A 37 -2.83 -3.87 18.60
CA LEU A 37 -2.47 -5.16 18.01
C LEU A 37 -1.85 -6.02 19.10
N SER A 38 -2.24 -7.31 19.18
CA SER A 38 -1.70 -8.29 20.11
C SER A 38 -1.38 -9.57 19.35
N ASP A 39 -0.12 -9.96 19.36
CA ASP A 39 0.42 -11.20 18.79
C ASP A 39 -0.04 -11.47 17.34
N VAL A 40 -0.06 -10.43 16.51
CA VAL A 40 -0.49 -10.53 15.12
C VAL A 40 0.63 -11.09 14.26
N SER A 41 0.34 -12.19 13.56
CA SER A 41 1.25 -12.77 12.57
C SER A 41 0.62 -12.77 11.19
N LEU A 42 1.42 -12.41 10.17
CA LEU A 42 1.03 -12.31 8.77
C LEU A 42 2.22 -12.71 7.90
N ASP A 43 2.00 -13.67 7.01
CA ASP A 43 2.94 -14.03 5.96
C ASP A 43 2.33 -13.69 4.60
N VAL A 44 3.12 -13.04 3.72
CA VAL A 44 2.72 -12.70 2.35
C VAL A 44 3.83 -13.14 1.41
N ALA A 45 3.54 -14.10 0.54
CA ALA A 45 4.52 -14.59 -0.41
C ALA A 45 4.92 -13.52 -1.43
N ALA A 46 6.10 -13.65 -2.02
CA ALA A 46 6.56 -12.72 -3.04
C ALA A 46 5.59 -12.69 -4.24
N GLY A 47 5.07 -11.50 -4.56
CA GLY A 47 4.10 -11.29 -5.63
C GLY A 47 2.64 -11.60 -5.27
N GLU A 48 2.36 -12.05 -4.04
CA GLU A 48 1.01 -12.33 -3.57
C GLU A 48 0.26 -11.05 -3.22
N ILE A 49 -1.04 -11.01 -3.51
CA ILE A 49 -1.98 -9.97 -3.06
C ILE A 49 -2.79 -10.55 -1.91
N VAL A 50 -2.65 -10.00 -0.70
CA VAL A 50 -3.38 -10.44 0.49
C VAL A 50 -4.32 -9.35 0.98
N ALA A 51 -5.62 -9.64 1.04
CA ALA A 51 -6.59 -8.73 1.62
C ALA A 51 -6.65 -8.86 3.14
N LEU A 52 -6.51 -7.75 3.85
CA LEU A 52 -6.66 -7.65 5.29
C LEU A 52 -8.09 -7.24 5.63
N LEU A 53 -8.84 -8.11 6.28
CA LEU A 53 -10.20 -7.88 6.74
C LEU A 53 -10.26 -7.73 8.25
N GLY A 54 -11.31 -7.10 8.71
CA GLY A 54 -11.61 -6.92 10.13
C GLY A 54 -12.49 -5.69 10.35
N PRO A 55 -13.18 -5.59 11.49
CA PRO A 55 -14.04 -4.45 11.81
C PRO A 55 -13.23 -3.14 11.87
N SER A 56 -13.95 -2.01 11.83
CA SER A 56 -13.33 -0.71 12.02
C SER A 56 -12.67 -0.63 13.40
N GLY A 57 -11.46 -0.10 13.46
CA GLY A 57 -10.72 0.04 14.70
C GLY A 57 -9.96 -1.21 15.17
N CYS A 58 -9.99 -2.34 14.45
CA CYS A 58 -9.23 -3.54 14.85
C CYS A 58 -7.72 -3.48 14.56
N GLY A 59 -7.18 -2.34 14.12
CA GLY A 59 -5.73 -2.13 13.96
C GLY A 59 -5.17 -2.36 12.55
N LYS A 60 -5.97 -2.53 11.49
CA LYS A 60 -5.47 -2.75 10.11
C LYS A 60 -4.50 -1.67 9.64
N THR A 61 -4.89 -0.41 9.76
CA THR A 61 -4.04 0.75 9.43
C THR A 61 -2.79 0.79 10.31
N THR A 62 -2.90 0.47 11.60
CA THR A 62 -1.76 0.38 12.51
C THR A 62 -0.79 -0.72 12.07
N LEU A 63 -1.28 -1.89 11.66
CA LEU A 63 -0.46 -2.97 11.12
C LEU A 63 0.32 -2.49 9.88
N LEU A 64 -0.36 -1.89 8.90
CA LEU A 64 0.32 -1.39 7.69
C LEU A 64 1.35 -0.29 8.03
N ARG A 65 1.02 0.64 8.93
CA ARG A 65 1.94 1.70 9.35
C ARG A 65 3.17 1.14 10.08
N THR A 66 2.99 0.13 10.92
CA THR A 66 4.11 -0.54 11.61
C THR A 66 5.01 -1.27 10.62
N ILE A 67 4.44 -1.98 9.65
CA ILE A 67 5.20 -2.61 8.56
C ILE A 67 5.98 -1.56 7.76
N ALA A 68 5.36 -0.41 7.45
CA ALA A 68 6.01 0.70 6.76
C ALA A 68 7.10 1.39 7.61
N GLY A 69 7.11 1.20 8.94
CA GLY A 69 8.02 1.85 9.88
C GLY A 69 7.58 3.25 10.32
N LEU A 70 6.33 3.59 10.09
CA LEU A 70 5.73 4.84 10.53
C LEU A 70 5.27 4.78 11.99
N GLU A 71 5.05 3.57 12.50
CA GLU A 71 4.70 3.29 13.89
C GLU A 71 5.71 2.30 14.48
N ARG A 72 5.95 2.39 15.79
CA ARG A 72 6.84 1.47 16.51
C ARG A 72 6.04 0.32 17.10
N GLN A 73 6.59 -0.87 16.99
CA GLN A 73 6.08 -2.04 17.73
C GLN A 73 6.62 -2.07 19.16
N GLN A 74 5.92 -2.78 20.03
CA GLN A 74 6.37 -3.12 21.39
C GLN A 74 7.01 -4.50 21.44
N ALA A 75 6.51 -5.42 20.60
CA ALA A 75 7.01 -6.78 20.48
C ALA A 75 6.76 -7.34 19.07
N GLY A 76 7.46 -8.40 18.73
CA GLY A 76 7.34 -9.10 17.46
C GLY A 76 8.48 -8.78 16.49
N THR A 77 8.32 -9.21 15.25
CA THR A 77 9.34 -9.04 14.20
C THR A 77 8.67 -8.72 12.86
N VAL A 78 9.25 -7.79 12.11
CA VAL A 78 8.89 -7.51 10.70
C VAL A 78 10.10 -7.81 9.83
N ARG A 79 9.92 -8.65 8.79
CA ARG A 79 10.96 -9.02 7.82
C ARG A 79 10.47 -8.79 6.40
N LEU A 80 11.43 -8.43 5.53
CA LEU A 80 11.21 -8.29 4.09
C LEU A 80 12.31 -9.05 3.35
N GLY A 81 11.94 -10.05 2.54
CA GLY A 81 12.90 -10.89 1.83
C GLY A 81 13.92 -11.53 2.78
N GLY A 82 13.52 -11.94 3.98
CA GLY A 82 14.38 -12.47 5.04
C GLY A 82 15.18 -11.43 5.82
N ARG A 83 15.24 -10.16 5.38
CA ARG A 83 15.90 -9.07 6.09
C ARG A 83 15.04 -8.55 7.22
N ILE A 84 15.55 -8.45 8.44
CA ILE A 84 14.88 -7.83 9.58
C ILE A 84 14.74 -6.34 9.32
N LEU A 85 13.50 -5.83 9.40
CA LEU A 85 13.17 -4.41 9.36
C LEU A 85 12.95 -3.84 10.75
N ASP A 86 12.34 -4.64 11.64
CA ASP A 86 12.08 -4.28 13.03
C ASP A 86 11.95 -5.55 13.88
N ASP A 87 12.67 -5.63 14.99
CA ASP A 87 12.60 -6.72 15.97
C ASP A 87 12.71 -6.21 17.43
N GLY A 88 12.47 -4.90 17.62
CA GLY A 88 12.62 -4.22 18.90
C GLY A 88 14.06 -3.74 19.19
N THR A 89 15.08 -4.42 18.66
CA THR A 89 16.49 -3.99 18.75
C THR A 89 16.95 -3.29 17.47
N THR A 90 16.58 -3.85 16.33
CA THR A 90 16.80 -3.30 14.99
C THR A 90 15.60 -2.47 14.59
N PHE A 91 15.82 -1.27 14.06
CA PHE A 91 14.77 -0.47 13.43
C PHE A 91 15.29 0.16 12.14
N VAL A 92 14.79 -0.34 11.02
CA VAL A 92 15.05 0.27 9.70
C VAL A 92 14.03 1.39 9.49
N PRO A 93 14.47 2.64 9.28
CA PRO A 93 13.54 3.76 9.07
C PRO A 93 12.78 3.61 7.74
N PRO A 94 11.57 4.22 7.60
CA PRO A 94 10.66 4.02 6.47
C PRO A 94 11.31 4.16 5.10
N GLU A 95 12.13 5.19 4.90
CA GLU A 95 12.79 5.50 3.63
C GLU A 95 13.84 4.46 3.19
N ARG A 96 14.21 3.53 4.09
CA ARG A 96 15.17 2.44 3.83
C ARG A 96 14.53 1.05 3.81
N ARG A 97 13.21 0.96 4.02
CA ARG A 97 12.50 -0.33 4.05
C ARG A 97 12.22 -0.92 2.67
N ARG A 98 12.29 -0.14 1.60
CA ARG A 98 11.87 -0.53 0.24
C ARG A 98 10.38 -0.95 0.21
N ILE A 99 9.56 -0.28 0.98
CA ILE A 99 8.12 -0.45 1.07
C ILE A 99 7.46 0.80 0.51
N GLY A 100 6.54 0.64 -0.45
CA GLY A 100 5.64 1.69 -0.89
C GLY A 100 4.35 1.66 -0.07
N MET A 101 3.74 2.81 0.18
CA MET A 101 2.45 2.88 0.87
C MET A 101 1.53 3.88 0.18
N VAL A 102 0.28 3.47 -0.03
CA VAL A 102 -0.82 4.33 -0.47
C VAL A 102 -1.79 4.47 0.68
N PHE A 103 -1.99 5.70 1.13
CA PHE A 103 -2.90 6.05 2.22
C PHE A 103 -4.33 6.20 1.73
N GLN A 104 -5.29 6.09 2.62
CA GLN A 104 -6.73 6.16 2.35
C GLN A 104 -7.15 7.42 1.60
N ASP A 105 -6.58 8.58 1.91
CA ASP A 105 -6.83 9.88 1.28
C ASP A 105 -5.87 10.21 0.12
N GLY A 106 -5.05 9.24 -0.31
CA GLY A 106 -4.00 9.41 -1.32
C GLY A 106 -2.83 10.27 -0.86
N ALA A 107 -3.02 11.18 0.10
CA ALA A 107 -2.02 12.05 0.71
C ALA A 107 -1.05 12.70 -0.28
N LEU A 108 -1.56 13.24 -1.41
CA LEU A 108 -0.73 13.96 -2.38
C LEU A 108 -0.26 15.29 -1.79
N PHE A 109 0.96 15.69 -2.18
CA PHE A 109 1.51 17.00 -1.83
C PHE A 109 0.82 18.08 -2.68
N PRO A 110 -0.04 18.94 -2.10
CA PRO A 110 -0.87 19.86 -2.89
C PRO A 110 -0.08 20.99 -3.56
N HIS A 111 1.14 21.24 -3.08
CA HIS A 111 2.07 22.27 -3.60
C HIS A 111 3.05 21.75 -4.67
N LEU A 112 3.00 20.45 -4.98
CA LEU A 112 3.79 19.79 -6.01
C LEU A 112 2.88 19.36 -7.17
N ASP A 113 3.34 19.49 -8.40
CA ASP A 113 2.66 18.91 -9.56
C ASP A 113 2.67 17.38 -9.55
N VAL A 114 2.00 16.74 -10.50
CA VAL A 114 1.91 15.28 -10.61
C VAL A 114 3.30 14.65 -10.77
N GLY A 115 4.14 15.19 -11.66
CA GLY A 115 5.48 14.68 -11.88
C GLY A 115 6.36 14.79 -10.64
N GLN A 116 6.29 15.90 -9.92
CA GLN A 116 7.01 16.13 -8.67
C GLN A 116 6.51 15.21 -7.55
N ASN A 117 5.19 14.98 -7.47
CA ASN A 117 4.63 13.99 -6.53
C ASN A 117 5.20 12.60 -6.79
N VAL A 118 5.21 12.13 -8.04
CA VAL A 118 5.75 10.81 -8.40
C VAL A 118 7.25 10.74 -8.18
N ALA A 119 7.98 11.81 -8.48
CA ALA A 119 9.43 11.91 -8.29
C ALA A 119 9.85 12.00 -6.82
N TYR A 120 8.93 12.26 -5.89
CA TYR A 120 9.26 12.62 -4.50
C TYR A 120 10.12 11.57 -3.79
N GLY A 121 9.75 10.28 -3.93
CA GLY A 121 10.49 9.15 -3.34
C GLY A 121 11.74 8.71 -4.09
N LEU A 122 12.03 9.33 -5.26
CA LEU A 122 13.19 8.95 -6.07
C LEU A 122 14.48 9.63 -5.60
N PRO A 123 15.63 8.97 -5.74
CA PRO A 123 16.93 9.60 -5.61
C PRO A 123 17.03 10.85 -6.50
N ARG A 124 17.73 11.88 -6.04
CA ARG A 124 17.82 13.18 -6.77
C ARG A 124 18.24 13.02 -8.23
N ALA A 125 19.13 12.08 -8.53
CA ALA A 125 19.59 11.78 -9.87
C ALA A 125 18.50 11.20 -10.79
N GLU A 126 17.49 10.51 -10.22
CA GLU A 126 16.43 9.85 -10.97
C GLU A 126 15.15 10.70 -11.10
N ARG A 127 15.03 11.81 -10.40
CA ARG A 127 13.81 12.65 -10.39
C ARG A 127 13.47 13.27 -11.75
N ARG A 128 14.43 13.37 -12.65
CA ARG A 128 14.27 13.89 -14.02
C ARG A 128 14.51 12.82 -15.09
N SER A 129 14.57 11.55 -14.70
CA SER A 129 14.70 10.43 -15.64
C SER A 129 13.34 10.07 -16.25
N SER A 130 13.34 9.22 -17.26
CA SER A 130 12.13 8.63 -17.84
C SER A 130 11.27 7.87 -16.82
N ARG A 131 11.83 7.54 -15.65
CA ARG A 131 11.17 6.80 -14.57
C ARG A 131 9.83 7.42 -14.15
N VAL A 132 9.76 8.75 -14.10
CA VAL A 132 8.53 9.46 -13.73
C VAL A 132 7.49 9.31 -14.83
N THR A 133 7.87 9.55 -16.09
CA THR A 133 6.96 9.40 -17.24
C THR A 133 6.54 7.94 -17.44
N ASP A 134 7.49 7.00 -17.37
CA ASP A 134 7.20 5.55 -17.48
C ASP A 134 6.20 5.10 -16.39
N THR A 135 6.35 5.59 -15.16
CA THR A 135 5.43 5.27 -14.06
C THR A 135 4.06 5.92 -14.25
N LEU A 136 4.00 7.14 -14.78
CA LEU A 136 2.74 7.81 -15.11
C LEU A 136 2.03 7.12 -16.28
N GLU A 137 2.76 6.60 -17.26
CA GLU A 137 2.20 5.77 -18.35
C GLU A 137 1.53 4.51 -17.80
N LEU A 138 2.15 3.83 -16.82
CA LEU A 138 1.57 2.64 -16.18
C LEU A 138 0.20 2.88 -15.56
N VAL A 139 -0.01 4.06 -14.99
CA VAL A 139 -1.29 4.42 -14.38
C VAL A 139 -2.22 5.22 -15.32
N GLY A 140 -1.84 5.37 -16.60
CA GLY A 140 -2.63 6.05 -17.63
C GLY A 140 -2.73 7.57 -17.45
N LEU A 141 -1.68 8.22 -16.93
CA LEU A 141 -1.63 9.66 -16.63
C LEU A 141 -0.40 10.36 -17.24
N ALA A 142 0.16 9.84 -18.33
CA ALA A 142 1.37 10.37 -18.95
C ALA A 142 1.25 11.84 -19.39
N ASP A 143 0.05 12.23 -19.83
CA ASP A 143 -0.29 13.58 -20.31
C ASP A 143 -0.61 14.58 -19.18
N MET A 144 -0.52 14.16 -17.93
CA MET A 144 -0.89 14.96 -16.77
C MET A 144 0.28 15.38 -15.88
N VAL A 145 1.52 15.20 -16.35
CA VAL A 145 2.76 15.40 -15.57
C VAL A 145 2.85 16.78 -14.91
N ASP A 146 2.42 17.83 -15.59
CA ASP A 146 2.48 19.23 -15.11
C ASP A 146 1.19 19.70 -14.40
N ARG A 147 0.21 18.81 -14.20
CA ARG A 147 -1.05 19.16 -13.52
C ARG A 147 -0.87 19.23 -12.02
N MET A 148 -1.60 20.14 -11.38
CA MET A 148 -1.68 20.21 -9.92
C MET A 148 -2.72 19.22 -9.38
N PRO A 149 -2.49 18.59 -8.21
CA PRO A 149 -3.43 17.63 -7.62
C PRO A 149 -4.87 18.13 -7.53
N GLY A 150 -5.08 19.39 -7.18
CA GLY A 150 -6.41 20.00 -7.05
C GLY A 150 -7.21 20.08 -8.35
N SER A 151 -6.56 19.91 -9.52
CA SER A 151 -7.24 19.89 -10.83
C SER A 151 -7.63 18.47 -11.30
N LEU A 152 -7.28 17.44 -10.51
CA LEU A 152 -7.51 16.05 -10.85
C LEU A 152 -8.81 15.53 -10.22
N SER A 153 -9.47 14.59 -10.90
CA SER A 153 -10.54 13.80 -10.29
C SER A 153 -10.02 12.92 -9.16
N GLY A 154 -10.86 12.48 -8.23
CA GLY A 154 -10.46 11.59 -7.13
C GLY A 154 -9.77 10.31 -7.62
N GLY A 155 -10.27 9.69 -8.72
CA GLY A 155 -9.63 8.52 -9.31
C GLY A 155 -8.26 8.82 -9.92
N GLN A 156 -8.07 10.00 -10.51
CA GLN A 156 -6.76 10.44 -11.01
C GLN A 156 -5.79 10.69 -9.84
N GLN A 157 -6.24 11.34 -8.77
CA GLN A 157 -5.43 11.54 -7.56
C GLN A 157 -4.97 10.21 -6.97
N GLN A 158 -5.85 9.22 -6.92
CA GLN A 158 -5.54 7.88 -6.44
C GLN A 158 -4.47 7.19 -7.30
N ARG A 159 -4.57 7.30 -8.63
CA ARG A 159 -3.55 6.78 -9.55
C ARG A 159 -2.20 7.49 -9.40
N VAL A 160 -2.19 8.81 -9.15
CA VAL A 160 -0.94 9.55 -8.85
C VAL A 160 -0.32 9.06 -7.55
N ALA A 161 -1.12 8.84 -6.49
CA ALA A 161 -0.64 8.28 -5.22
C ALA A 161 -0.03 6.88 -5.40
N LEU A 162 -0.67 6.04 -6.23
CA LEU A 162 -0.13 4.73 -6.60
C LEU A 162 1.18 4.86 -7.39
N ALA A 163 1.24 5.74 -8.39
CA ALA A 163 2.46 5.99 -9.16
C ALA A 163 3.61 6.47 -8.26
N ARG A 164 3.34 7.37 -7.33
CA ARG A 164 4.32 7.82 -6.33
C ARG A 164 4.88 6.68 -5.49
N ALA A 165 4.02 5.74 -5.07
CA ALA A 165 4.43 4.59 -4.28
C ALA A 165 5.20 3.55 -5.11
N LEU A 166 4.90 3.40 -6.40
CA LEU A 166 5.54 2.46 -7.33
C LEU A 166 6.86 2.96 -7.92
N ALA A 167 7.02 4.29 -8.10
CA ALA A 167 8.19 4.87 -8.74
C ALA A 167 9.53 4.41 -8.13
N PRO A 168 9.69 4.26 -6.79
CA PRO A 168 10.91 3.74 -6.18
C PRO A 168 11.15 2.23 -6.40
N ARG A 169 10.25 1.50 -7.05
CA ARG A 169 10.26 0.03 -7.21
C ARG A 169 10.34 -0.68 -5.86
N PRO A 170 9.31 -0.57 -5.03
CA PRO A 170 9.30 -1.22 -3.72
C PRO A 170 9.26 -2.74 -3.87
N GLY A 171 9.78 -3.46 -2.88
CA GLY A 171 9.61 -4.91 -2.76
C GLY A 171 8.21 -5.30 -2.33
N VAL A 172 7.54 -4.42 -1.56
CA VAL A 172 6.15 -4.55 -1.09
C VAL A 172 5.42 -3.22 -1.26
N LEU A 173 4.15 -3.28 -1.66
CA LEU A 173 3.25 -2.15 -1.76
C LEU A 173 2.07 -2.32 -0.79
N LEU A 174 1.98 -1.47 0.20
CA LEU A 174 0.90 -1.45 1.19
C LEU A 174 -0.23 -0.54 0.72
N LEU A 175 -1.47 -1.04 0.72
CA LEU A 175 -2.66 -0.28 0.30
C LEU A 175 -3.64 -0.16 1.46
N ASP A 176 -3.81 1.03 2.02
CA ASP A 176 -4.73 1.31 3.13
C ASP A 176 -6.02 1.92 2.60
N GLU A 177 -7.06 1.09 2.42
CA GLU A 177 -8.38 1.48 1.88
C GLU A 177 -8.32 2.38 0.63
N PRO A 178 -7.52 2.03 -0.39
CA PRO A 178 -7.15 2.96 -1.47
C PRO A 178 -8.32 3.44 -2.33
N PHE A 179 -9.52 2.92 -2.15
CA PHE A 179 -10.69 3.24 -2.97
C PHE A 179 -11.85 3.85 -2.17
N SER A 180 -11.69 4.06 -0.86
CA SER A 180 -12.79 4.49 0.04
C SER A 180 -13.33 5.88 -0.29
N SER A 181 -12.48 6.79 -0.74
CA SER A 181 -12.82 8.18 -1.07
C SER A 181 -13.50 8.37 -2.44
N LEU A 182 -13.61 7.29 -3.25
CA LEU A 182 -14.22 7.35 -4.59
C LEU A 182 -15.72 7.08 -4.55
N ASP A 183 -16.46 7.70 -5.48
CA ASP A 183 -17.87 7.34 -5.72
C ASP A 183 -18.01 5.87 -6.17
N THR A 184 -19.21 5.30 -6.03
CA THR A 184 -19.42 3.86 -6.20
C THR A 184 -19.10 3.37 -7.62
N SER A 185 -19.40 4.13 -8.66
CA SER A 185 -19.19 3.73 -10.05
C SER A 185 -17.71 3.79 -10.43
N LEU A 186 -17.06 4.88 -10.08
CA LEU A 186 -15.64 5.09 -10.32
C LEU A 186 -14.78 4.13 -9.49
N ARG A 187 -15.20 3.81 -8.26
CA ARG A 187 -14.52 2.85 -7.38
C ARG A 187 -14.34 1.49 -8.03
N VAL A 188 -15.40 0.94 -8.65
CA VAL A 188 -15.32 -0.39 -9.29
C VAL A 188 -14.35 -0.36 -10.47
N GLN A 189 -14.41 0.68 -11.30
CA GLN A 189 -13.53 0.79 -12.46
C GLN A 189 -12.06 0.94 -12.03
N VAL A 190 -11.73 1.93 -11.20
CA VAL A 190 -10.35 2.21 -10.75
C VAL A 190 -9.76 1.01 -10.01
N ARG A 191 -10.58 0.35 -9.18
CA ARG A 191 -10.18 -0.88 -8.49
C ARG A 191 -9.73 -1.98 -9.45
N ASN A 192 -10.54 -2.28 -10.48
CA ASN A 192 -10.21 -3.34 -11.44
C ASN A 192 -8.96 -3.00 -12.23
N GLU A 193 -8.79 -1.75 -12.64
CA GLU A 193 -7.61 -1.28 -13.36
C GLU A 193 -6.34 -1.41 -12.50
N ILE A 194 -6.39 -0.99 -11.24
CA ILE A 194 -5.27 -1.11 -10.30
C ILE A 194 -4.96 -2.58 -10.01
N HIS A 195 -5.98 -3.43 -9.84
CA HIS A 195 -5.77 -4.86 -9.63
C HIS A 195 -5.01 -5.50 -10.81
N HIS A 196 -5.45 -5.26 -12.05
CA HIS A 196 -4.73 -5.76 -13.23
C HIS A 196 -3.29 -5.26 -13.28
N LEU A 197 -3.06 -4.00 -12.96
CA LEU A 197 -1.72 -3.42 -12.91
C LEU A 197 -0.83 -4.12 -11.86
N LEU A 198 -1.36 -4.39 -10.65
CA LEU A 198 -0.63 -5.08 -9.59
C LEU A 198 -0.24 -6.51 -9.98
N LEU A 199 -1.16 -7.24 -10.64
CA LEU A 199 -0.89 -8.57 -11.16
C LEU A 199 0.21 -8.56 -12.24
N GLU A 200 0.17 -7.60 -13.17
CA GLU A 200 1.20 -7.46 -14.22
C GLU A 200 2.57 -7.11 -13.64
N LEU A 201 2.62 -6.25 -12.63
CA LEU A 201 3.87 -5.86 -11.96
C LEU A 201 4.41 -6.97 -11.05
N GLY A 202 3.55 -7.88 -10.59
CA GLY A 202 3.90 -8.96 -9.66
C GLY A 202 4.44 -8.44 -8.33
N VAL A 203 3.99 -7.26 -7.86
CA VAL A 203 4.44 -6.68 -6.60
C VAL A 203 3.67 -7.27 -5.42
N THR A 204 4.37 -7.66 -4.36
CA THR A 204 3.74 -8.15 -3.11
C THR A 204 2.86 -7.08 -2.50
N THR A 205 1.57 -7.38 -2.26
CA THR A 205 0.61 -6.33 -1.92
C THR A 205 -0.33 -6.74 -0.78
N PRO A 206 -0.03 -6.39 0.47
CA PRO A 206 -1.03 -6.32 1.54
C PRO A 206 -2.01 -5.16 1.29
N LEU A 207 -3.31 -5.45 1.31
CA LEU A 207 -4.38 -4.51 0.97
C LEU A 207 -5.46 -4.50 2.05
N VAL A 208 -5.74 -3.35 2.65
CA VAL A 208 -6.93 -3.17 3.52
C VAL A 208 -8.14 -2.82 2.66
N HIS A 209 -9.24 -3.57 2.84
CA HIS A 209 -10.49 -3.33 2.15
C HIS A 209 -11.68 -3.32 3.13
N PRO A 210 -12.58 -2.30 3.08
CA PRO A 210 -13.69 -2.19 4.04
C PRO A 210 -14.81 -3.21 3.83
N ALA A 211 -14.98 -3.73 2.62
CA ALA A 211 -16.09 -4.63 2.28
C ALA A 211 -15.61 -6.08 2.06
N HIS A 212 -16.09 -7.01 2.90
CA HIS A 212 -15.73 -8.43 2.84
C HIS A 212 -15.95 -9.06 1.45
N ALA A 213 -17.13 -8.87 0.84
CA ALA A 213 -17.45 -9.49 -0.45
C ALA A 213 -16.56 -9.03 -1.63
N GLN A 214 -16.00 -7.82 -1.56
CA GLN A 214 -15.17 -7.25 -2.62
C GLN A 214 -13.68 -7.60 -2.48
N ALA A 215 -13.24 -7.93 -1.27
CA ALA A 215 -11.87 -8.36 -0.99
C ALA A 215 -11.51 -9.68 -1.70
N PHE A 216 -12.46 -10.61 -1.78
CA PHE A 216 -12.29 -11.91 -2.46
C PHE A 216 -12.07 -11.81 -3.99
N VAL A 217 -12.44 -10.69 -4.60
CA VAL A 217 -12.25 -10.48 -6.05
C VAL A 217 -10.87 -9.94 -6.37
N LEU A 218 -10.19 -9.35 -5.38
CA LEU A 218 -8.93 -8.61 -5.57
C LEU A 218 -7.71 -9.32 -5.01
N ALA A 219 -7.88 -10.35 -4.20
CA ALA A 219 -6.79 -10.95 -3.46
C ALA A 219 -6.66 -12.44 -3.72
N ASP A 220 -5.43 -12.93 -3.75
CA ASP A 220 -5.12 -14.35 -3.82
C ASP A 220 -5.48 -15.04 -2.50
N ARG A 221 -5.35 -14.32 -1.38
CA ARG A 221 -5.66 -14.79 -0.03
C ARG A 221 -6.23 -13.68 0.84
N VAL A 222 -7.01 -14.09 1.83
CA VAL A 222 -7.62 -13.17 2.82
C VAL A 222 -7.08 -13.50 4.20
N ALA A 223 -6.61 -12.49 4.91
CA ALA A 223 -6.23 -12.55 6.31
C ALA A 223 -7.23 -11.73 7.14
N VAL A 224 -7.71 -12.31 8.25
CA VAL A 224 -8.67 -11.65 9.12
C VAL A 224 -7.97 -11.24 10.42
N LEU A 225 -7.97 -9.95 10.72
CA LEU A 225 -7.49 -9.45 12.00
C LEU A 225 -8.58 -9.65 13.06
N PRO A 226 -8.25 -10.36 14.18
CA PRO A 226 -9.18 -10.49 15.29
C PRO A 226 -9.40 -9.13 15.96
N VAL A 227 -10.58 -8.94 16.54
CA VAL A 227 -10.82 -7.82 17.44
C VAL A 227 -10.03 -8.09 18.72
N PRO A 228 -9.23 -7.15 19.24
CA PRO A 228 -8.74 -7.25 20.60
C PRO A 228 -9.95 -7.34 21.54
N LEU A 229 -10.17 -8.50 22.16
CA LEU A 229 -11.24 -8.64 23.15
C LEU A 229 -10.88 -7.72 24.33
N PRO A 230 -11.77 -6.81 24.74
CA PRO A 230 -11.55 -6.09 25.98
C PRO A 230 -11.46 -7.12 27.12
N ILE A 231 -10.36 -7.10 27.86
CA ILE A 231 -10.26 -7.89 29.09
C ILE A 231 -11.27 -7.25 30.05
N HIS A 232 -12.47 -7.81 30.12
CA HIS A 232 -13.41 -7.47 31.17
C HIS A 232 -12.85 -8.05 32.49
N THR A 233 -12.08 -7.26 33.22
CA THR A 233 -11.84 -7.53 34.63
C THR A 233 -13.13 -7.25 35.37
N ALA A 234 -13.96 -8.27 35.52
CA ALA A 234 -15.03 -8.24 36.49
C ALA A 234 -14.37 -8.26 37.87
N SER A 235 -14.48 -7.15 38.61
CA SER A 235 -14.18 -7.18 40.04
C SER A 235 -15.18 -8.14 40.70
N PRO A 236 -14.75 -9.13 41.50
CA PRO A 236 -15.67 -9.90 42.30
C PRO A 236 -16.33 -8.98 43.32
N ALA A 237 -17.65 -9.06 43.43
CA ALA A 237 -18.44 -8.36 44.40
C ALA A 237 -18.17 -8.91 45.83
#